data_6e3d0c690a1a63c54c3f5a46d8a069eb
#
_entry.id   6e3d0c690a1a63c54c3f5a46d8a069eb
#
_cell.length_a   1.000
_cell.length_b   1.000
_cell.length_c   1.000
_cell.angle_alpha   90.00
_cell.angle_beta   90.00
_cell.angle_gamma   90.00
#
_symmetry.space_group_name_H-M   'P 1'
#
loop_
_entity.id
_entity.type
_entity.pdbx_description
1 polymer ?
#
loop_
_entity_poly.entity_id
_entity_poly.type
_entity_poly.pdbx_seq_one_letter_code
_entity_poly.pdbx_strand_id
1 'polypeptide(L)'
;MFKSVFSKYVSAFMMIIIISFAVVVVMTLSVVGRYSTEAKKQDMEGCVESASAYIDSMLHGTDSNGIDNLIATEYDNMHRTLDLMALNVDGATLLLLDADDNILLRGGDGETELVEDGRIPTEIKEKLLSTGRYSARGGVDGIFDNVKLLELAAIEGANGEYLGAVAVCSDDVLPVGLTGVIVRVIMSSIIWVLIAALIAVYFISERVIAPLREISSAAKRFASGKFDVRVPVRGSDEVAELATTFNHMAESLDNYDNMRNSFMSNVSHDLRSPMTSIAGFIDGILDGVIPPEQHKYYLQVVSDEVRRLSRLVNSLLDLSRIQAGERKFTFAPFDICEMSRQILISFEQKISAKNLDVEFECPDERINVIADADAIHQVFYNICDNAVKFACDGGKLRISIKRLKGKKLSVEVYNEGQGIAPEDINYVFERFYKSDKSRGLNKNGAGLGLFISKTIMEAHDEQIWVQSEYGKNCCFGFTLECE
;
A
#
# COMPACT_ATOMS: atom_id res chain seq x y z
N MET A 1 19.67 -14.36 -10.52
CA MET A 1 18.91 -14.20 -9.26
C MET A 1 18.23 -12.83 -9.26
N PHE A 2 16.93 -12.78 -9.16
CA PHE A 2 16.10 -11.61 -9.44
C PHE A 2 16.37 -10.47 -8.47
N LYS A 3 16.88 -9.33 -8.96
CA LYS A 3 17.18 -8.13 -8.14
C LYS A 3 15.97 -7.22 -7.88
N SER A 4 14.86 -7.42 -8.58
CA SER A 4 13.65 -6.59 -8.47
C SER A 4 12.52 -7.37 -7.76
N VAL A 5 11.80 -6.70 -6.86
CA VAL A 5 10.58 -7.20 -6.20
C VAL A 5 9.56 -7.67 -7.25
N PHE A 6 9.41 -6.90 -8.33
CA PHE A 6 8.60 -7.26 -9.51
C PHE A 6 8.93 -8.65 -10.05
N SER A 7 10.22 -8.89 -10.35
CA SER A 7 10.65 -10.18 -10.92
C SER A 7 10.40 -11.36 -9.97
N LYS A 8 10.47 -11.14 -8.65
CA LYS A 8 10.13 -12.16 -7.65
C LYS A 8 8.63 -12.48 -7.65
N TYR A 9 7.77 -11.47 -7.66
CA TYR A 9 6.32 -11.67 -7.70
C TYR A 9 5.84 -12.29 -9.01
N VAL A 10 6.35 -11.81 -10.16
CA VAL A 10 6.02 -12.39 -11.47
C VAL A 10 6.45 -13.84 -11.56
N SER A 11 7.67 -14.18 -11.12
CA SER A 11 8.14 -15.58 -11.16
C SER A 11 7.37 -16.48 -10.19
N ALA A 12 7.03 -16.00 -9.00
CA ALA A 12 6.20 -16.75 -8.05
C ALA A 12 4.79 -16.98 -8.59
N PHE A 13 4.17 -15.96 -9.16
CA PHE A 13 2.84 -16.03 -9.76
C PHE A 13 2.81 -16.97 -10.98
N MET A 14 3.80 -16.88 -11.88
CA MET A 14 3.95 -17.80 -13.01
C MET A 14 4.18 -19.24 -12.56
N MET A 15 4.98 -19.45 -11.51
CA MET A 15 5.19 -20.78 -10.94
C MET A 15 3.88 -21.39 -10.40
N ILE A 16 3.08 -20.60 -9.67
CA ILE A 16 1.77 -21.04 -9.15
C ILE A 16 0.84 -21.42 -10.30
N ILE A 17 0.79 -20.62 -11.35
CA ILE A 17 -0.04 -20.92 -12.54
C ILE A 17 0.40 -22.23 -13.20
N ILE A 18 1.70 -22.42 -13.42
CA ILE A 18 2.25 -23.63 -14.05
C ILE A 18 1.94 -24.86 -13.20
N ILE A 19 2.16 -24.80 -11.88
CA ILE A 19 1.87 -25.91 -10.98
C ILE A 19 0.37 -26.23 -10.95
N SER A 20 -0.49 -25.21 -10.79
CA SER A 20 -1.94 -25.38 -10.81
C SER A 20 -2.42 -26.00 -12.10
N PHE A 21 -1.89 -25.57 -13.23
CA PHE A 21 -2.23 -26.12 -14.53
C PHE A 21 -1.78 -27.59 -14.68
N ALA A 22 -0.55 -27.91 -14.25
CA ALA A 22 -0.04 -29.27 -14.28
C ALA A 22 -0.93 -30.22 -13.45
N VAL A 23 -1.40 -29.79 -12.29
CA VAL A 23 -2.33 -30.56 -11.44
C VAL A 23 -3.65 -30.80 -12.16
N VAL A 24 -4.23 -29.76 -12.80
CA VAL A 24 -5.49 -29.88 -13.55
C VAL A 24 -5.35 -30.86 -14.74
N VAL A 25 -4.24 -30.80 -15.48
CA VAL A 25 -3.96 -31.71 -16.57
C VAL A 25 -3.90 -33.16 -16.08
N VAL A 26 -3.11 -33.44 -15.05
CA VAL A 26 -2.98 -34.77 -14.46
C VAL A 26 -4.32 -35.29 -13.96
N MET A 27 -5.10 -34.45 -13.28
CA MET A 27 -6.41 -34.81 -12.77
C MET A 27 -7.39 -35.11 -13.89
N THR A 28 -7.42 -34.28 -14.95
CA THR A 28 -8.30 -34.50 -16.12
C THR A 28 -7.97 -35.81 -16.84
N LEU A 29 -6.69 -36.05 -17.10
CA LEU A 29 -6.26 -37.31 -17.75
C LEU A 29 -6.60 -38.52 -16.88
N SER A 30 -6.45 -38.46 -15.58
CA SER A 30 -6.80 -39.54 -14.65
C SER A 30 -8.31 -39.82 -14.63
N VAL A 31 -9.14 -38.77 -14.55
CA VAL A 31 -10.61 -38.92 -14.54
C VAL A 31 -11.12 -39.46 -15.87
N VAL A 32 -10.66 -38.91 -16.99
CA VAL A 32 -11.07 -39.36 -18.33
C VAL A 32 -10.62 -40.79 -18.55
N GLY A 33 -9.39 -41.14 -18.15
CA GLY A 33 -8.90 -42.49 -18.27
C GLY A 33 -9.79 -43.51 -17.54
N ARG A 34 -10.12 -43.22 -16.25
CA ARG A 34 -11.01 -44.08 -15.46
C ARG A 34 -12.40 -44.21 -16.05
N TYR A 35 -13.00 -43.10 -16.48
CA TYR A 35 -14.33 -43.08 -17.06
C TYR A 35 -14.37 -43.88 -18.39
N SER A 36 -13.35 -43.70 -19.24
CA SER A 36 -13.27 -44.41 -20.51
C SER A 36 -13.13 -45.94 -20.30
N THR A 37 -12.29 -46.36 -19.32
CA THR A 37 -12.12 -47.77 -18.99
C THR A 37 -13.42 -48.40 -18.45
N GLU A 38 -14.12 -47.69 -17.56
CA GLU A 38 -15.39 -48.21 -17.00
C GLU A 38 -16.50 -48.29 -18.06
N ALA A 39 -16.61 -47.26 -18.92
CA ALA A 39 -17.58 -47.28 -20.03
C ALA A 39 -17.29 -48.42 -20.97
N LYS A 40 -16.01 -48.63 -21.37
CA LYS A 40 -15.62 -49.73 -22.25
C LYS A 40 -15.90 -51.08 -21.64
N LYS A 41 -15.68 -51.26 -20.36
CA LYS A 41 -16.01 -52.47 -19.61
C LYS A 41 -17.52 -52.76 -19.68
N GLN A 42 -18.36 -51.78 -19.48
CA GLN A 42 -19.81 -51.93 -19.56
C GLN A 42 -20.28 -52.31 -20.97
N ASP A 43 -19.65 -51.72 -22.02
CA ASP A 43 -19.95 -52.08 -23.40
C ASP A 43 -19.53 -53.54 -23.71
N MET A 44 -18.38 -53.98 -23.17
CA MET A 44 -17.90 -55.38 -23.31
C MET A 44 -18.83 -56.35 -22.57
N GLU A 45 -19.26 -56.03 -21.35
CA GLU A 45 -20.25 -56.82 -20.60
C GLU A 45 -21.55 -56.99 -21.40
N GLY A 46 -22.08 -55.92 -21.98
CA GLY A 46 -23.24 -55.94 -22.86
C GLY A 46 -23.05 -56.77 -24.12
N CYS A 47 -21.84 -56.70 -24.70
CA CYS A 47 -21.50 -57.50 -25.89
C CYS A 47 -21.44 -58.99 -25.56
N VAL A 48 -20.76 -59.39 -24.45
CA VAL A 48 -20.67 -60.79 -24.00
C VAL A 48 -22.05 -61.34 -23.69
N GLU A 49 -22.91 -60.58 -23.00
CA GLU A 49 -24.28 -60.95 -22.66
C GLU A 49 -25.15 -61.23 -23.95
N SER A 50 -25.04 -60.25 -24.85
CA SER A 50 -25.78 -60.37 -26.12
C SER A 50 -25.32 -61.56 -26.97
N ALA A 51 -24.01 -61.77 -27.00
CA ALA A 51 -23.45 -62.90 -27.75
C ALA A 51 -23.76 -64.29 -27.12
N SER A 52 -23.66 -64.37 -25.80
CA SER A 52 -24.03 -65.54 -25.00
C SER A 52 -25.52 -65.88 -25.21
N ALA A 53 -26.42 -64.88 -25.06
CA ALA A 53 -27.85 -65.04 -25.26
C ALA A 53 -28.21 -65.48 -26.72
N TYR A 54 -27.48 -64.95 -27.74
CA TYR A 54 -27.64 -65.32 -29.12
C TYR A 54 -27.27 -66.78 -29.32
N ILE A 55 -26.13 -67.25 -28.81
CA ILE A 55 -25.68 -68.67 -28.98
C ILE A 55 -26.62 -69.61 -28.22
N ASP A 56 -27.05 -69.22 -27.02
CA ASP A 56 -28.02 -69.96 -26.19
C ASP A 56 -29.35 -70.12 -26.95
N SER A 57 -29.85 -69.10 -27.62
CA SER A 57 -31.05 -69.12 -28.44
C SER A 57 -30.95 -70.05 -29.66
N MET A 58 -29.74 -70.14 -30.25
CA MET A 58 -29.47 -71.01 -31.39
C MET A 58 -29.34 -72.45 -30.95
N LEU A 59 -28.73 -72.73 -29.80
CA LEU A 59 -28.65 -74.12 -29.23
C LEU A 59 -30.02 -74.66 -28.88
N HIS A 60 -30.95 -73.86 -28.36
CA HIS A 60 -32.30 -74.27 -28.05
C HIS A 60 -33.21 -74.42 -29.27
N GLY A 61 -32.87 -73.77 -30.42
CA GLY A 61 -33.61 -73.78 -31.70
C GLY A 61 -33.23 -74.96 -32.64
N THR A 62 -32.10 -75.55 -32.43
CA THR A 62 -31.60 -76.68 -33.27
C THR A 62 -31.38 -77.88 -32.36
N ASP A 63 -31.78 -79.11 -32.84
CA ASP A 63 -31.53 -80.41 -32.14
C ASP A 63 -30.00 -80.75 -32.07
N SER A 64 -29.12 -79.80 -32.02
CA SER A 64 -27.67 -79.96 -32.03
C SER A 64 -27.10 -80.15 -30.62
N ASN A 65 -26.56 -81.35 -30.39
CA ASN A 65 -25.87 -81.73 -29.16
C ASN A 65 -24.43 -81.13 -29.13
N GLY A 66 -24.28 -79.76 -28.92
CA GLY A 66 -23.00 -79.12 -28.72
C GLY A 66 -22.74 -77.99 -29.73
N ILE A 67 -21.82 -77.04 -29.32
CA ILE A 67 -21.43 -75.81 -30.01
C ILE A 67 -20.77 -76.17 -31.37
N ASP A 68 -19.97 -77.25 -31.42
CA ASP A 68 -19.28 -77.69 -32.61
C ASP A 68 -20.24 -78.04 -33.78
N ASN A 69 -21.33 -78.74 -33.51
CA ASN A 69 -22.35 -79.10 -34.48
C ASN A 69 -23.14 -77.87 -34.94
N LEU A 70 -23.39 -76.91 -34.07
CA LEU A 70 -24.05 -75.68 -34.38
C LEU A 70 -23.19 -74.80 -35.33
N ILE A 71 -21.89 -74.73 -35.09
CA ILE A 71 -20.96 -74.03 -35.97
C ILE A 71 -20.87 -74.68 -37.30
N ALA A 72 -20.78 -76.03 -37.39
CA ALA A 72 -20.70 -76.75 -38.63
C ALA A 72 -21.92 -76.50 -39.56
N THR A 73 -23.07 -76.16 -38.98
CA THR A 73 -24.31 -75.93 -39.71
C THR A 73 -24.58 -74.47 -40.04
N GLU A 74 -24.24 -73.55 -39.15
CA GLU A 74 -24.64 -72.15 -39.23
C GLU A 74 -23.39 -71.17 -39.18
N TYR A 75 -22.22 -71.62 -39.58
CA TYR A 75 -20.95 -70.87 -39.48
C TYR A 75 -21.04 -69.45 -40.00
N ASP A 76 -21.54 -69.26 -41.25
CA ASP A 76 -21.58 -67.93 -41.87
C ASP A 76 -22.52 -66.94 -41.17
N ASN A 77 -23.65 -67.43 -40.65
CA ASN A 77 -24.59 -66.59 -39.89
C ASN A 77 -24.05 -66.19 -38.52
N MET A 78 -23.47 -67.18 -37.83
CA MET A 78 -22.87 -66.92 -36.50
C MET A 78 -21.67 -65.98 -36.59
N HIS A 79 -20.76 -66.25 -37.55
CA HIS A 79 -19.60 -65.43 -37.77
C HIS A 79 -20.00 -63.95 -38.02
N ARG A 80 -20.94 -63.69 -38.93
CA ARG A 80 -21.42 -62.36 -39.27
C ARG A 80 -22.09 -61.67 -38.05
N THR A 81 -22.89 -62.44 -37.31
CA THR A 81 -23.60 -61.86 -36.16
C THR A 81 -22.65 -61.50 -35.00
N LEU A 82 -21.71 -62.42 -34.69
CA LEU A 82 -20.71 -62.15 -33.63
C LEU A 82 -19.73 -61.07 -34.09
N ASP A 83 -19.38 -60.95 -35.34
CA ASP A 83 -18.57 -59.86 -35.87
C ASP A 83 -19.28 -58.52 -35.74
N LEU A 84 -20.57 -58.45 -36.12
CA LEU A 84 -21.38 -57.25 -35.91
C LEU A 84 -21.52 -56.85 -34.42
N MET A 85 -21.62 -57.83 -33.51
CA MET A 85 -21.67 -57.58 -32.07
C MET A 85 -20.35 -57.06 -31.58
N ALA A 86 -19.23 -57.62 -32.02
CA ALA A 86 -17.90 -57.16 -31.64
C ALA A 86 -17.62 -55.73 -32.14
N LEU A 87 -18.09 -55.31 -33.29
CA LEU A 87 -17.94 -53.96 -33.85
C LEU A 87 -18.61 -52.86 -33.01
N ASN A 88 -19.55 -53.22 -32.12
CA ASN A 88 -20.14 -52.24 -31.17
C ASN A 88 -19.18 -51.83 -30.05
N VAL A 89 -18.09 -52.56 -29.84
CA VAL A 89 -17.07 -52.28 -28.84
C VAL A 89 -15.76 -51.94 -29.55
N ASP A 90 -15.35 -50.69 -29.50
CA ASP A 90 -14.19 -50.17 -30.22
C ASP A 90 -12.91 -50.97 -29.92
N GLY A 91 -12.30 -51.56 -30.96
CA GLY A 91 -11.09 -52.36 -30.86
C GLY A 91 -11.23 -53.65 -30.05
N ALA A 92 -12.42 -54.24 -30.00
CA ALA A 92 -12.64 -55.48 -29.29
C ALA A 92 -12.58 -56.69 -30.27
N THR A 93 -12.12 -57.80 -29.75
CA THR A 93 -12.19 -59.10 -30.38
C THR A 93 -13.13 -60.00 -29.59
N LEU A 94 -14.12 -60.58 -30.25
CA LEU A 94 -15.02 -61.56 -29.64
C LEU A 94 -14.55 -62.99 -30.09
N LEU A 95 -14.47 -63.88 -29.12
CA LEU A 95 -14.06 -65.27 -29.32
C LEU A 95 -15.17 -66.19 -28.81
N LEU A 96 -15.45 -67.24 -29.58
CA LEU A 96 -16.27 -68.35 -29.14
C LEU A 96 -15.36 -69.56 -28.89
N LEU A 97 -15.46 -70.13 -27.67
CA LEU A 97 -14.63 -71.21 -27.19
C LEU A 97 -15.51 -72.45 -26.95
N ASP A 98 -14.96 -73.67 -27.26
CA ASP A 98 -15.60 -74.93 -26.95
C ASP A 98 -15.41 -75.33 -25.44
N ALA A 99 -15.89 -76.50 -25.06
CA ALA A 99 -15.76 -77.07 -23.72
C ALA A 99 -14.31 -77.39 -23.30
N ASP A 100 -13.43 -77.56 -24.28
CA ASP A 100 -11.99 -77.80 -24.11
C ASP A 100 -11.15 -76.57 -24.26
N ASP A 101 -11.81 -75.36 -24.36
CA ASP A 101 -11.23 -73.99 -24.49
C ASP A 101 -10.56 -73.74 -25.85
N ASN A 102 -10.87 -74.51 -26.89
CA ASN A 102 -10.40 -74.25 -28.23
C ASN A 102 -11.21 -73.11 -28.86
N ILE A 103 -10.55 -72.22 -29.59
CA ILE A 103 -11.19 -71.12 -30.31
C ILE A 103 -11.91 -71.63 -31.53
N LEU A 104 -13.24 -71.57 -31.54
CA LEU A 104 -14.08 -72.00 -32.66
C LEU A 104 -14.38 -70.88 -33.64
N LEU A 105 -14.63 -69.68 -33.18
CA LEU A 105 -14.92 -68.48 -33.96
C LEU A 105 -14.25 -67.29 -33.41
N ARG A 106 -13.85 -66.36 -34.32
CA ARG A 106 -13.31 -65.03 -33.98
C ARG A 106 -14.09 -63.99 -34.77
N GLY A 107 -14.58 -62.97 -34.10
CA GLY A 107 -15.24 -61.80 -34.71
C GLY A 107 -14.64 -60.49 -34.17
N GLY A 108 -14.80 -59.40 -34.96
CA GLY A 108 -14.30 -58.07 -34.60
C GLY A 108 -12.96 -57.72 -35.27
N ASP A 109 -12.56 -56.45 -35.10
CA ASP A 109 -11.37 -55.86 -35.74
C ASP A 109 -10.22 -55.61 -34.77
N GLY A 110 -10.32 -56.12 -33.53
CA GLY A 110 -9.27 -55.98 -32.52
C GLY A 110 -7.96 -56.65 -32.89
N GLU A 111 -6.84 -55.99 -32.78
CA GLU A 111 -5.49 -56.55 -32.99
C GLU A 111 -5.01 -57.34 -31.76
N THR A 112 -5.81 -58.28 -31.29
CA THR A 112 -5.46 -59.08 -30.11
C THR A 112 -4.55 -60.20 -30.49
N GLU A 113 -3.32 -60.23 -29.98
CA GLU A 113 -2.42 -61.38 -30.15
C GLU A 113 -2.95 -62.55 -29.32
N LEU A 114 -3.28 -63.62 -29.98
CA LEU A 114 -3.71 -64.87 -29.36
C LEU A 114 -2.51 -65.81 -29.27
N VAL A 115 -2.38 -66.51 -28.15
CA VAL A 115 -1.40 -67.55 -27.99
C VAL A 115 -1.92 -68.77 -28.73
N GLU A 116 -1.13 -69.29 -29.68
CA GLU A 116 -1.45 -70.61 -30.36
C GLU A 116 -1.48 -71.65 -29.22
N ASP A 117 -2.56 -72.48 -29.19
CA ASP A 117 -2.83 -73.48 -28.14
C ASP A 117 -3.13 -72.94 -26.74
N GLY A 118 -3.51 -71.66 -26.61
CA GLY A 118 -3.89 -71.09 -25.35
C GLY A 118 -5.19 -71.68 -24.78
N ARG A 119 -5.20 -71.99 -23.49
CA ARG A 119 -6.38 -72.44 -22.74
C ARG A 119 -6.71 -71.55 -21.61
N ILE A 120 -8.01 -71.45 -21.20
CA ILE A 120 -8.43 -70.73 -20.07
C ILE A 120 -7.79 -71.37 -18.83
N PRO A 121 -7.06 -70.59 -17.96
CA PRO A 121 -6.47 -71.11 -16.75
C PRO A 121 -7.54 -71.71 -15.81
N THR A 122 -7.21 -72.84 -15.15
CA THR A 122 -8.15 -73.61 -14.35
C THR A 122 -8.83 -72.76 -13.29
N GLU A 123 -8.11 -71.80 -12.68
CA GLU A 123 -8.67 -70.86 -11.70
C GLU A 123 -9.76 -69.96 -12.26
N ILE A 124 -9.60 -69.51 -13.50
CA ILE A 124 -10.58 -68.65 -14.22
C ILE A 124 -11.77 -69.49 -14.60
N LYS A 125 -11.54 -70.72 -15.10
CA LYS A 125 -12.59 -71.66 -15.45
C LYS A 125 -13.45 -72.05 -14.23
N GLU A 126 -12.86 -72.28 -13.08
CA GLU A 126 -13.60 -72.55 -11.83
C GLU A 126 -14.47 -71.34 -11.40
N LYS A 127 -13.95 -70.14 -11.50
CA LYS A 127 -14.73 -68.92 -11.24
C LYS A 127 -15.83 -68.72 -12.27
N LEU A 128 -15.54 -68.91 -13.56
CA LEU A 128 -16.51 -68.78 -14.62
C LEU A 128 -17.66 -69.78 -14.44
N LEU A 129 -17.37 -71.04 -14.08
CA LEU A 129 -18.35 -72.07 -13.80
C LEU A 129 -19.17 -71.78 -12.53
N SER A 130 -18.59 -71.15 -11.52
CA SER A 130 -19.30 -70.83 -10.24
C SER A 130 -20.20 -69.61 -10.37
N THR A 131 -19.87 -68.62 -11.19
CA THR A 131 -20.57 -67.32 -11.29
C THR A 131 -21.25 -67.08 -12.61
N GLY A 132 -21.00 -67.93 -13.59
CA GLY A 132 -21.47 -67.78 -14.99
C GLY A 132 -20.73 -66.72 -15.79
N ARG A 133 -19.94 -65.84 -15.12
CA ARG A 133 -19.21 -64.73 -15.73
C ARG A 133 -17.88 -64.50 -15.04
N TYR A 134 -16.92 -63.94 -15.82
CA TYR A 134 -15.62 -63.55 -15.29
C TYR A 134 -15.13 -62.28 -15.97
N SER A 135 -14.65 -61.32 -15.16
CA SER A 135 -14.09 -60.04 -15.60
C SER A 135 -12.66 -59.90 -15.07
N ALA A 136 -11.74 -59.53 -15.92
CA ALA A 136 -10.35 -59.29 -15.56
C ALA A 136 -9.77 -58.06 -16.27
N ARG A 137 -8.81 -57.42 -15.57
CA ARG A 137 -7.95 -56.38 -16.14
C ARG A 137 -6.51 -56.87 -16.10
N GLY A 138 -5.85 -56.90 -17.25
CA GLY A 138 -4.50 -57.41 -17.43
C GLY A 138 -4.47 -58.66 -18.28
N GLY A 139 -3.29 -59.09 -18.70
CA GLY A 139 -3.08 -60.32 -19.45
C GLY A 139 -3.57 -61.55 -18.68
N VAL A 140 -4.19 -62.49 -19.40
CA VAL A 140 -4.57 -63.80 -18.87
C VAL A 140 -3.58 -64.79 -19.44
N ASP A 141 -2.71 -65.29 -18.57
CA ASP A 141 -1.70 -66.29 -18.91
C ASP A 141 -2.39 -67.51 -19.62
N GLY A 142 -1.97 -67.79 -20.84
CA GLY A 142 -2.43 -68.96 -21.58
C GLY A 142 -3.26 -68.65 -22.81
N ILE A 143 -4.02 -67.55 -22.88
CA ILE A 143 -4.81 -67.24 -24.12
C ILE A 143 -4.44 -65.86 -24.67
N PHE A 144 -4.14 -64.89 -23.79
CA PHE A 144 -3.98 -63.50 -24.18
C PHE A 144 -2.70 -62.90 -23.54
N ASP A 145 -1.68 -62.68 -24.35
CA ASP A 145 -0.43 -62.10 -23.82
C ASP A 145 -0.51 -60.59 -23.57
N ASN A 146 -1.32 -59.87 -24.33
CA ASN A 146 -1.38 -58.40 -24.28
C ASN A 146 -2.78 -57.82 -24.01
N VAL A 147 -3.73 -58.65 -23.60
CA VAL A 147 -5.11 -58.19 -23.31
C VAL A 147 -5.14 -57.36 -22.04
N LYS A 148 -5.78 -56.24 -22.11
CA LYS A 148 -5.90 -55.33 -21.00
C LYS A 148 -7.25 -55.37 -20.31
N LEU A 149 -8.32 -55.73 -21.05
CA LEU A 149 -9.67 -55.96 -20.52
C LEU A 149 -10.19 -57.28 -21.12
N LEU A 150 -10.75 -58.11 -20.27
CA LEU A 150 -11.32 -59.42 -20.64
C LEU A 150 -12.66 -59.60 -19.90
N GLU A 151 -13.71 -59.89 -20.68
CA GLU A 151 -15.01 -60.32 -20.14
C GLU A 151 -15.35 -61.72 -20.73
N LEU A 152 -15.77 -62.64 -19.86
CA LEU A 152 -16.14 -64.03 -20.21
C LEU A 152 -17.56 -64.34 -19.73
N ALA A 153 -18.32 -65.04 -20.53
CA ALA A 153 -19.58 -65.68 -20.11
C ALA A 153 -19.59 -67.15 -20.47
N ALA A 154 -20.00 -67.98 -19.56
CA ALA A 154 -20.18 -69.42 -19.79
C ALA A 154 -21.43 -69.66 -20.65
N ILE A 155 -21.33 -70.61 -21.50
CA ILE A 155 -22.45 -71.15 -22.27
C ILE A 155 -22.80 -72.52 -21.64
N GLU A 156 -24.04 -72.62 -21.14
CA GLU A 156 -24.53 -73.82 -20.47
C GLU A 156 -25.57 -74.58 -21.39
N GLY A 157 -25.50 -75.84 -21.40
CA GLY A 157 -26.50 -76.66 -22.10
C GLY A 157 -27.81 -76.78 -21.29
N ALA A 158 -28.84 -77.40 -21.90
CA ALA A 158 -30.16 -77.54 -21.27
C ALA A 158 -30.14 -78.32 -19.95
N ASN A 159 -29.10 -79.07 -19.65
CA ASN A 159 -28.91 -79.83 -18.39
C ASN A 159 -27.97 -79.13 -17.39
N GLY A 160 -27.51 -77.87 -17.66
CA GLY A 160 -26.53 -77.17 -16.85
C GLY A 160 -25.08 -77.63 -17.10
N GLU A 161 -24.81 -78.37 -18.18
CA GLU A 161 -23.45 -78.77 -18.57
C GLU A 161 -22.73 -77.59 -19.25
N TYR A 162 -21.44 -77.41 -18.96
CA TYR A 162 -20.60 -76.39 -19.60
C TYR A 162 -20.30 -76.84 -21.07
N LEU A 163 -20.78 -76.08 -22.02
CA LEU A 163 -20.57 -76.31 -23.42
C LEU A 163 -19.45 -75.47 -24.02
N GLY A 164 -19.06 -74.39 -23.39
CA GLY A 164 -18.05 -73.48 -23.86
C GLY A 164 -18.18 -72.09 -23.26
N ALA A 165 -17.51 -71.10 -23.83
CA ALA A 165 -17.57 -69.72 -23.34
C ALA A 165 -17.52 -68.72 -24.53
N VAL A 166 -18.13 -67.57 -24.32
CA VAL A 166 -17.88 -66.33 -25.06
C VAL A 166 -16.91 -65.47 -24.33
N ALA A 167 -15.86 -65.05 -25.02
CA ALA A 167 -14.88 -64.06 -24.49
C ALA A 167 -14.89 -62.83 -25.37
N VAL A 168 -14.94 -61.65 -24.71
CA VAL A 168 -14.67 -60.37 -25.37
C VAL A 168 -13.42 -59.80 -24.74
N CYS A 169 -12.45 -59.52 -25.60
CA CYS A 169 -11.18 -58.94 -25.17
C CYS A 169 -10.90 -57.64 -25.93
N SER A 170 -10.30 -56.68 -25.26
CA SER A 170 -9.92 -55.42 -25.88
C SER A 170 -8.68 -54.81 -25.20
N ASP A 171 -7.94 -54.01 -25.95
CA ASP A 171 -6.88 -53.20 -25.40
C ASP A 171 -7.45 -52.09 -24.50
N ASP A 172 -6.81 -51.89 -23.35
CA ASP A 172 -7.15 -50.78 -22.43
C ASP A 172 -6.54 -49.44 -22.93
N VAL A 173 -6.74 -49.15 -24.21
CA VAL A 173 -6.25 -47.93 -24.85
C VAL A 173 -7.40 -46.97 -24.99
N LEU A 174 -7.15 -45.70 -24.56
CA LEU A 174 -8.10 -44.62 -24.84
C LEU A 174 -8.38 -44.54 -26.34
N PRO A 175 -9.65 -44.40 -26.75
CA PRO A 175 -9.97 -44.22 -28.16
C PRO A 175 -9.14 -43.11 -28.79
N VAL A 176 -8.47 -43.37 -29.90
CA VAL A 176 -7.53 -42.44 -30.56
C VAL A 176 -8.19 -41.09 -30.85
N GLY A 177 -9.49 -41.08 -31.16
CA GLY A 177 -10.27 -39.89 -31.41
C GLY A 177 -10.45 -39.00 -30.17
N LEU A 178 -10.64 -39.59 -28.97
CA LEU A 178 -10.84 -38.89 -27.71
C LEU A 178 -9.55 -38.22 -27.19
N THR A 179 -8.41 -38.91 -27.33
CA THR A 179 -7.10 -38.36 -26.96
C THR A 179 -6.78 -37.08 -27.72
N GLY A 180 -7.06 -37.04 -29.04
CA GLY A 180 -6.86 -35.88 -29.89
C GLY A 180 -7.71 -34.67 -29.47
N VAL A 181 -8.98 -34.91 -29.09
CA VAL A 181 -9.87 -33.84 -28.58
C VAL A 181 -9.39 -33.30 -27.24
N ILE A 182 -9.04 -34.17 -26.30
CA ILE A 182 -8.56 -33.80 -24.97
C ILE A 182 -7.28 -32.97 -25.10
N VAL A 183 -6.30 -33.44 -25.89
CA VAL A 183 -5.05 -32.68 -26.10
C VAL A 183 -5.34 -31.29 -26.68
N ARG A 184 -6.24 -31.17 -27.66
CA ARG A 184 -6.61 -29.89 -28.27
C ARG A 184 -7.27 -28.94 -27.26
N VAL A 185 -8.19 -29.43 -26.43
CA VAL A 185 -8.84 -28.64 -25.36
C VAL A 185 -7.83 -28.17 -24.32
N ILE A 186 -6.93 -29.05 -23.87
CA ILE A 186 -5.85 -28.71 -22.94
C ILE A 186 -4.94 -27.64 -23.55
N MET A 187 -4.48 -27.83 -24.78
CA MET A 187 -3.60 -26.87 -25.46
C MET A 187 -4.24 -25.48 -25.61
N SER A 188 -5.54 -25.46 -26.02
CA SER A 188 -6.26 -24.17 -26.11
C SER A 188 -6.43 -23.49 -24.76
N SER A 189 -6.71 -24.26 -23.71
CA SER A 189 -6.83 -23.73 -22.35
C SER A 189 -5.52 -23.11 -21.83
N ILE A 190 -4.36 -23.75 -22.15
CA ILE A 190 -3.03 -23.21 -21.82
C ILE A 190 -2.85 -21.83 -22.44
N ILE A 191 -3.20 -21.65 -23.71
CA ILE A 191 -3.04 -20.36 -24.40
C ILE A 191 -3.86 -19.27 -23.74
N TRP A 192 -5.13 -19.55 -23.40
CA TRP A 192 -5.99 -18.57 -22.73
C TRP A 192 -5.49 -18.18 -21.33
N VAL A 193 -5.00 -19.13 -20.55
CA VAL A 193 -4.41 -18.89 -19.24
C VAL A 193 -3.14 -18.05 -19.34
N LEU A 194 -2.27 -18.32 -20.32
CA LEU A 194 -1.07 -17.52 -20.58
C LEU A 194 -1.40 -16.07 -20.94
N ILE A 195 -2.39 -15.87 -21.83
CA ILE A 195 -2.85 -14.53 -22.22
C ILE A 195 -3.38 -13.78 -20.97
N ALA A 196 -4.24 -14.42 -20.19
CA ALA A 196 -4.77 -13.81 -18.96
C ALA A 196 -3.66 -13.45 -17.96
N ALA A 197 -2.66 -14.33 -17.80
CA ALA A 197 -1.50 -14.08 -16.94
C ALA A 197 -0.67 -12.88 -17.42
N LEU A 198 -0.41 -12.76 -18.73
CA LEU A 198 0.31 -11.63 -19.31
C LEU A 198 -0.43 -10.31 -19.08
N ILE A 199 -1.75 -10.31 -19.27
CA ILE A 199 -2.60 -9.15 -19.02
C ILE A 199 -2.54 -8.76 -17.54
N ALA A 200 -2.67 -9.71 -16.62
CA ALA A 200 -2.59 -9.45 -15.19
C ALA A 200 -1.23 -8.86 -14.77
N VAL A 201 -0.13 -9.41 -15.29
CA VAL A 201 1.23 -8.90 -15.04
C VAL A 201 1.39 -7.47 -15.56
N TYR A 202 0.85 -7.17 -16.74
CA TYR A 202 0.87 -5.83 -17.30
C TYR A 202 0.15 -4.82 -16.39
N PHE A 203 -1.08 -5.14 -15.96
CA PHE A 203 -1.84 -4.26 -15.07
C PHE A 203 -1.18 -4.06 -13.70
N ILE A 204 -0.62 -5.11 -13.10
CA ILE A 204 0.11 -5.01 -11.83
C ILE A 204 1.36 -4.15 -12.00
N SER A 205 2.08 -4.31 -13.12
CA SER A 205 3.27 -3.52 -13.41
C SER A 205 2.97 -2.03 -13.51
N GLU A 206 1.92 -1.66 -14.24
CA GLU A 206 1.53 -0.26 -14.46
C GLU A 206 0.93 0.39 -13.20
N ARG A 207 0.05 -0.32 -12.49
CA ARG A 207 -0.71 0.28 -11.39
C ARG A 207 -0.02 0.24 -10.02
N VAL A 208 0.85 -0.75 -9.81
CA VAL A 208 1.47 -0.92 -8.48
C VAL A 208 2.97 -0.64 -8.55
N ILE A 209 3.68 -1.26 -9.51
CA ILE A 209 5.14 -1.26 -9.48
C ILE A 209 5.74 0.04 -10.00
N ALA A 210 5.17 0.61 -11.07
CA ALA A 210 5.66 1.86 -11.62
C ALA A 210 5.53 3.02 -10.62
N PRO A 211 4.37 3.27 -9.96
CA PRO A 211 4.25 4.29 -8.93
C PRO A 211 5.18 4.06 -7.72
N LEU A 212 5.32 2.83 -7.23
CA LEU A 212 6.24 2.53 -6.14
C LEU A 212 7.70 2.84 -6.50
N ARG A 213 8.09 2.62 -7.75
CA ARG A 213 9.43 2.99 -8.24
C ARG A 213 9.60 4.50 -8.33
N GLU A 214 8.55 5.24 -8.76
CA GLU A 214 8.53 6.70 -8.75
C GLU A 214 8.71 7.26 -7.33
N ILE A 215 7.94 6.75 -6.35
CA ILE A 215 8.07 7.14 -4.93
C ILE A 215 9.48 6.82 -4.40
N SER A 216 10.01 5.63 -4.69
CA SER A 216 11.37 5.25 -4.27
C SER A 216 12.45 6.15 -4.87
N SER A 217 12.30 6.55 -6.14
CA SER A 217 13.21 7.49 -6.82
C SER A 217 13.10 8.90 -6.22
N ALA A 218 11.87 9.37 -5.97
CA ALA A 218 11.60 10.64 -5.32
C ALA A 218 12.21 10.68 -3.90
N ALA A 219 12.03 9.60 -3.12
CA ALA A 219 12.62 9.49 -1.79
C ALA A 219 14.15 9.54 -1.79
N LYS A 220 14.81 8.96 -2.80
CA LYS A 220 16.28 9.08 -2.94
C LYS A 220 16.73 10.50 -3.26
N ARG A 221 16.01 11.21 -4.14
CA ARG A 221 16.28 12.61 -4.44
C ARG A 221 16.02 13.50 -3.21
N PHE A 222 14.93 13.23 -2.48
CA PHE A 222 14.61 13.87 -1.23
C PHE A 222 15.71 13.69 -0.18
N ALA A 223 16.22 12.47 0.00
CA ALA A 223 17.34 12.18 0.90
C ALA A 223 18.66 12.87 0.49
N SER A 224 18.80 13.29 -0.77
CA SER A 224 19.92 14.11 -1.25
C SER A 224 19.72 15.63 -1.04
N GLY A 225 18.67 16.04 -0.31
CA GLY A 225 18.40 17.44 0.01
C GLY A 225 17.54 18.19 -1.03
N LYS A 226 16.91 17.48 -1.97
CA LYS A 226 15.98 18.07 -2.96
C LYS A 226 14.56 17.93 -2.44
N PHE A 227 14.08 18.91 -1.68
CA PHE A 227 12.77 18.87 -1.03
C PHE A 227 11.61 19.34 -1.94
N ASP A 228 11.94 19.90 -3.10
CA ASP A 228 11.00 20.33 -4.14
C ASP A 228 10.36 19.18 -4.93
N VAL A 229 10.84 17.97 -4.73
CA VAL A 229 10.36 16.77 -5.43
C VAL A 229 8.95 16.40 -5.00
N ARG A 230 8.06 16.19 -6.00
CA ARG A 230 6.70 15.70 -5.77
C ARG A 230 6.44 14.46 -6.62
N VAL A 231 5.60 13.56 -6.11
CA VAL A 231 5.17 12.34 -6.80
C VAL A 231 3.73 12.55 -7.31
N PRO A 232 3.44 12.18 -8.55
CA PRO A 232 2.07 12.27 -9.06
C PRO A 232 1.17 11.27 -8.33
N VAL A 233 0.06 11.75 -7.76
CA VAL A 233 -0.96 10.91 -7.13
C VAL A 233 -1.89 10.36 -8.22
N ARG A 234 -1.93 9.02 -8.34
CA ARG A 234 -2.75 8.34 -9.35
C ARG A 234 -3.61 7.27 -8.68
N GLY A 235 -4.93 7.36 -8.86
CA GLY A 235 -5.88 6.42 -8.24
C GLY A 235 -6.35 6.85 -6.87
N SER A 236 -6.94 5.91 -6.13
CA SER A 236 -7.50 6.10 -4.78
C SER A 236 -7.22 4.89 -3.86
N ASP A 237 -6.16 4.16 -4.16
CA ASP A 237 -5.71 2.98 -3.42
C ASP A 237 -4.59 3.35 -2.41
N GLU A 238 -4.05 2.36 -1.72
CA GLU A 238 -3.00 2.52 -0.72
C GLU A 238 -1.71 3.11 -1.33
N VAL A 239 -1.49 2.92 -2.62
CA VAL A 239 -0.34 3.50 -3.34
C VAL A 239 -0.54 5.01 -3.55
N ALA A 240 -1.77 5.43 -3.86
CA ALA A 240 -2.13 6.84 -3.95
C ALA A 240 -2.06 7.53 -2.58
N GLU A 241 -2.50 6.87 -1.51
CA GLU A 241 -2.36 7.35 -0.13
C GLU A 241 -0.89 7.52 0.25
N LEU A 242 -0.04 6.56 -0.07
CA LEU A 242 1.41 6.66 0.15
C LEU A 242 2.04 7.83 -0.61
N ALA A 243 1.66 8.05 -1.87
CA ALA A 243 2.13 9.18 -2.66
C ALA A 243 1.70 10.52 -2.06
N THR A 244 0.46 10.61 -1.58
CA THR A 244 -0.08 11.80 -0.90
C THR A 244 0.68 12.08 0.40
N THR A 245 0.86 11.06 1.22
CA THR A 245 1.61 11.17 2.49
C THR A 245 3.06 11.59 2.25
N PHE A 246 3.71 11.03 1.22
CA PHE A 246 5.05 11.45 0.82
C PHE A 246 5.08 12.92 0.42
N ASN A 247 4.11 13.40 -0.38
CA ASN A 247 4.04 14.79 -0.81
C ASN A 247 3.82 15.76 0.38
N HIS A 248 2.98 15.40 1.36
CA HIS A 248 2.79 16.20 2.58
C HIS A 248 4.07 16.28 3.41
N MET A 249 4.79 15.16 3.55
CA MET A 249 6.10 15.16 4.23
C MET A 249 7.10 16.05 3.47
N ALA A 250 7.14 15.94 2.15
CA ALA A 250 8.03 16.72 1.30
C ALA A 250 7.72 18.22 1.39
N GLU A 251 6.45 18.61 1.40
CA GLU A 251 6.00 19.98 1.56
C GLU A 251 6.40 20.57 2.94
N SER A 252 6.17 19.80 4.00
CA SER A 252 6.53 20.22 5.37
C SER A 252 8.02 20.46 5.50
N LEU A 253 8.85 19.60 4.91
CA LEU A 253 10.30 19.76 4.99
C LEU A 253 10.84 20.86 4.07
N ASP A 254 10.25 21.03 2.89
CA ASP A 254 10.57 22.13 1.96
C ASP A 254 10.29 23.49 2.60
N ASN A 255 9.11 23.62 3.25
CA ASN A 255 8.76 24.81 4.02
C ASN A 255 9.74 25.05 5.18
N TYR A 256 10.12 23.99 5.91
CA TYR A 256 11.11 24.10 6.97
C TYR A 256 12.49 24.54 6.46
N ASP A 257 12.98 23.98 5.37
CA ASP A 257 14.28 24.36 4.78
C ASP A 257 14.27 25.78 4.25
N ASN A 258 13.19 26.19 3.57
CA ASN A 258 13.00 27.54 3.10
C ASN A 258 12.95 28.56 4.26
N MET A 259 12.24 28.22 5.34
CA MET A 259 12.21 29.04 6.56
C MET A 259 13.60 29.13 7.19
N ARG A 260 14.35 28.04 7.28
CA ARG A 260 15.72 28.03 7.80
C ARG A 260 16.67 28.89 6.95
N ASN A 261 16.59 28.76 5.64
CA ASN A 261 17.44 29.52 4.72
C ASN A 261 17.13 31.03 4.77
N SER A 262 15.84 31.38 4.81
CA SER A 262 15.39 32.78 5.00
C SER A 262 15.86 33.33 6.35
N PHE A 263 15.78 32.53 7.42
CA PHE A 263 16.32 32.89 8.75
C PHE A 263 17.81 33.22 8.67
N MET A 264 18.63 32.33 8.11
CA MET A 264 20.09 32.55 7.99
C MET A 264 20.43 33.79 7.15
N SER A 265 19.69 34.02 6.07
CA SER A 265 19.85 35.20 5.21
C SER A 265 19.54 36.49 5.98
N ASN A 266 18.39 36.53 6.67
CA ASN A 266 17.95 37.73 7.41
C ASN A 266 18.87 38.03 8.59
N VAL A 267 19.30 37.01 9.36
CA VAL A 267 20.30 37.19 10.42
C VAL A 267 21.60 37.78 9.87
N SER A 268 22.10 37.21 8.78
CA SER A 268 23.34 37.67 8.13
C SER A 268 23.23 39.16 7.70
N HIS A 269 22.11 39.52 7.09
CA HIS A 269 21.84 40.89 6.67
C HIS A 269 21.74 41.86 7.86
N ASP A 270 20.96 41.50 8.89
CA ASP A 270 20.73 42.37 10.07
C ASP A 270 21.96 42.47 10.98
N LEU A 271 22.91 41.55 10.90
CA LEU A 271 24.25 41.68 11.55
C LEU A 271 25.22 42.51 10.67
N ARG A 272 25.22 42.32 9.35
CA ARG A 272 26.18 42.99 8.46
C ARG A 272 26.00 44.50 8.45
N SER A 273 24.75 44.99 8.41
CA SER A 273 24.45 46.43 8.32
C SER A 273 25.04 47.24 9.45
N PRO A 274 24.80 46.95 10.77
CA PRO A 274 25.41 47.68 11.88
C PRO A 274 26.93 47.53 11.89
N MET A 275 27.48 46.36 11.59
CA MET A 275 28.93 46.18 11.55
C MET A 275 29.60 47.06 10.50
N THR A 276 28.99 47.20 9.31
CA THR A 276 29.51 48.08 8.24
C THR A 276 29.45 49.57 8.68
N SER A 277 28.36 49.99 9.35
CA SER A 277 28.24 51.35 9.84
C SER A 277 29.25 51.65 10.97
N ILE A 278 29.43 50.72 11.91
CA ILE A 278 30.43 50.85 12.98
C ILE A 278 31.84 51.00 12.39
N ALA A 279 32.23 50.08 11.50
CA ALA A 279 33.53 50.12 10.82
C ALA A 279 33.73 51.43 10.06
N GLY A 280 32.74 51.81 9.19
CA GLY A 280 32.86 53.02 8.40
C GLY A 280 32.97 54.31 9.22
N PHE A 281 32.25 54.43 10.35
CA PHE A 281 32.39 55.62 11.23
C PHE A 281 33.73 55.62 11.97
N ILE A 282 34.19 54.45 12.43
CA ILE A 282 35.49 54.34 13.10
C ILE A 282 36.63 54.66 12.09
N ASP A 283 36.60 54.07 10.90
CA ASP A 283 37.61 54.33 9.84
C ASP A 283 37.57 55.80 9.45
N GLY A 284 36.38 56.43 9.26
CA GLY A 284 36.25 57.83 8.95
C GLY A 284 36.80 58.78 10.04
N ILE A 285 36.75 58.38 11.29
CA ILE A 285 37.38 59.12 12.41
C ILE A 285 38.91 58.93 12.36
N LEU A 286 39.39 57.70 12.16
CA LEU A 286 40.83 57.38 12.13
C LEU A 286 41.55 57.99 10.95
N ASP A 287 40.90 58.00 9.81
CA ASP A 287 41.44 58.58 8.55
C ASP A 287 41.33 60.11 8.50
N GLY A 288 40.74 60.77 9.52
CA GLY A 288 40.57 62.19 9.59
C GLY A 288 39.50 62.77 8.63
N VAL A 289 38.68 61.90 8.00
CA VAL A 289 37.56 62.31 7.13
C VAL A 289 36.44 62.92 7.96
N ILE A 290 36.21 62.44 9.20
CA ILE A 290 35.24 63.04 10.11
C ILE A 290 35.95 64.10 10.98
N PRO A 291 35.49 65.36 10.95
CA PRO A 291 36.09 66.42 11.75
C PRO A 291 36.03 66.17 13.26
N PRO A 292 37.00 66.58 14.05
CA PRO A 292 37.05 66.39 15.49
C PRO A 292 35.80 66.83 16.25
N GLU A 293 35.16 67.91 15.78
CA GLU A 293 33.93 68.46 16.38
C GLU A 293 32.75 67.51 16.30
N GLN A 294 32.79 66.56 15.32
CA GLN A 294 31.72 65.59 15.11
C GLN A 294 32.05 64.22 15.71
N HIS A 295 33.26 63.97 16.23
CA HIS A 295 33.68 62.67 16.78
C HIS A 295 32.70 62.18 17.85
N LYS A 296 32.29 63.06 18.78
CA LYS A 296 31.34 62.70 19.84
C LYS A 296 30.02 62.18 19.31
N TYR A 297 29.50 62.83 18.28
CA TYR A 297 28.25 62.42 17.61
C TYR A 297 28.39 61.01 16.99
N TYR A 298 29.42 60.82 16.15
CA TYR A 298 29.61 59.50 15.47
C TYR A 298 30.00 58.42 16.44
N LEU A 299 30.75 58.64 17.51
CA LEU A 299 31.02 57.70 18.59
C LEU A 299 29.73 57.34 19.35
N GLN A 300 28.81 58.27 19.52
CA GLN A 300 27.49 57.95 20.09
C GLN A 300 26.70 57.04 19.13
N VAL A 301 26.70 57.31 17.83
CA VAL A 301 26.05 56.43 16.83
C VAL A 301 26.67 55.04 16.86
N VAL A 302 27.98 54.92 16.92
CA VAL A 302 28.69 53.63 17.06
C VAL A 302 28.26 52.90 18.35
N SER A 303 28.21 53.60 19.48
CA SER A 303 27.77 53.02 20.77
C SER A 303 26.34 52.48 20.69
N ASP A 304 25.43 53.23 20.05
CA ASP A 304 24.03 52.83 19.90
C ASP A 304 23.91 51.61 18.96
N GLU A 305 24.72 51.52 17.92
CA GLU A 305 24.75 50.40 17.00
C GLU A 305 25.35 49.13 17.66
N VAL A 306 26.38 49.26 18.49
CA VAL A 306 26.90 48.16 19.33
C VAL A 306 25.85 47.65 20.30
N ARG A 307 25.12 48.52 20.98
CA ARG A 307 24.02 48.13 21.90
C ARG A 307 22.89 47.41 21.12
N ARG A 308 22.59 47.86 19.92
CA ARG A 308 21.60 47.22 19.01
C ARG A 308 22.06 45.82 18.63
N LEU A 309 23.33 45.65 18.21
CA LEU A 309 23.92 44.36 17.87
C LEU A 309 23.87 43.38 19.04
N SER A 310 24.23 43.84 20.25
CA SER A 310 24.16 43.04 21.47
C SER A 310 22.73 42.56 21.77
N ARG A 311 21.73 43.41 21.62
CA ARG A 311 20.32 43.02 21.78
C ARG A 311 19.90 41.97 20.77
N LEU A 312 20.30 42.08 19.47
CA LEU A 312 20.00 41.13 18.43
C LEU A 312 20.62 39.77 18.75
N VAL A 313 21.90 39.73 19.13
CA VAL A 313 22.59 38.48 19.50
C VAL A 313 21.92 37.80 20.70
N ASN A 314 21.60 38.57 21.77
CA ASN A 314 20.90 38.00 22.91
C ASN A 314 19.53 37.44 22.56
N SER A 315 18.75 38.13 21.69
CA SER A 315 17.47 37.63 21.19
C SER A 315 17.60 36.33 20.41
N LEU A 316 18.67 36.19 19.60
CA LEU A 316 18.97 34.96 18.87
C LEU A 316 19.35 33.79 19.78
N LEU A 317 20.15 34.06 20.83
CA LEU A 317 20.52 33.08 21.84
C LEU A 317 19.31 32.62 22.65
N ASP A 318 18.45 33.54 23.09
CA ASP A 318 17.21 33.23 23.81
C ASP A 318 16.31 32.34 22.93
N LEU A 319 16.12 32.72 21.67
CA LEU A 319 15.34 31.93 20.71
C LEU A 319 15.89 30.53 20.55
N SER A 320 17.21 30.39 20.36
CA SER A 320 17.89 29.10 20.23
C SER A 320 17.65 28.22 21.47
N ARG A 321 17.80 28.77 22.68
CA ARG A 321 17.57 28.04 23.95
C ARG A 321 16.12 27.59 24.12
N ILE A 322 15.15 28.44 23.76
CA ILE A 322 13.73 28.09 23.83
C ILE A 322 13.42 26.97 22.87
N GLN A 323 13.92 27.04 21.64
CA GLN A 323 13.68 26.01 20.62
C GLN A 323 14.37 24.66 20.90
N ALA A 324 15.54 24.71 21.54
CA ALA A 324 16.21 23.49 22.00
C ALA A 324 15.54 22.86 23.24
N GLY A 325 14.51 23.53 23.83
CA GLY A 325 13.91 23.08 25.10
C GLY A 325 14.85 23.26 26.32
N GLU A 326 15.94 24.01 26.13
CA GLU A 326 16.94 24.21 27.17
C GLU A 326 16.54 25.29 28.16
N ARG A 327 15.64 26.22 27.79
CA ARG A 327 15.10 27.24 28.71
C ARG A 327 14.06 26.59 29.63
N LYS A 328 14.42 26.40 30.87
CA LYS A 328 13.49 25.96 31.92
C LYS A 328 12.74 27.18 32.45
N PHE A 329 11.41 27.15 32.32
CA PHE A 329 10.55 28.18 32.91
C PHE A 329 10.24 27.86 34.37
N THR A 330 10.28 28.87 35.21
CA THR A 330 10.00 28.77 36.66
C THR A 330 8.63 29.36 36.93
N PHE A 331 7.62 28.52 36.98
CA PHE A 331 6.25 28.97 37.26
C PHE A 331 6.10 29.31 38.74
N ALA A 332 5.81 30.57 39.04
CA ALA A 332 5.58 31.09 40.38
C ALA A 332 4.46 32.15 40.39
N PRO A 333 3.73 32.30 41.48
CA PRO A 333 2.75 33.39 41.59
C PRO A 333 3.41 34.74 41.64
N PHE A 334 2.94 35.70 40.84
CA PHE A 334 3.35 37.11 40.89
C PHE A 334 2.20 38.05 40.56
N ASP A 335 2.33 39.33 40.94
CA ASP A 335 1.31 40.34 40.70
C ASP A 335 1.46 40.97 39.32
N ILE A 336 0.52 40.68 38.40
CA ILE A 336 0.52 41.21 37.03
C ILE A 336 0.19 42.70 36.98
N CYS A 337 -0.60 43.25 37.95
CA CYS A 337 -0.92 44.66 37.98
C CYS A 337 0.31 45.49 38.35
N GLU A 338 1.14 45.01 39.30
CA GLU A 338 2.40 45.67 39.67
C GLU A 338 3.42 45.60 38.53
N MET A 339 3.56 44.45 37.88
CA MET A 339 4.41 44.31 36.69
C MET A 339 4.00 45.31 35.59
N SER A 340 2.69 45.45 35.33
CA SER A 340 2.16 46.40 34.35
C SER A 340 2.54 47.84 34.67
N ARG A 341 2.43 48.24 35.93
CA ARG A 341 2.82 49.59 36.39
C ARG A 341 4.31 49.83 36.18
N GLN A 342 5.16 48.89 36.57
CA GLN A 342 6.61 48.97 36.40
C GLN A 342 7.02 49.08 34.93
N ILE A 343 6.38 48.30 34.04
CA ILE A 343 6.62 48.41 32.61
C ILE A 343 6.20 49.80 32.09
N LEU A 344 5.01 50.29 32.44
CA LEU A 344 4.58 51.62 32.03
C LEU A 344 5.54 52.73 32.48
N ILE A 345 6.00 52.70 33.72
CA ILE A 345 6.98 53.64 34.25
C ILE A 345 8.29 53.59 33.44
N SER A 346 8.73 52.42 33.02
CA SER A 346 9.93 52.25 32.18
C SER A 346 9.83 52.95 30.82
N PHE A 347 8.62 53.21 30.34
CA PHE A 347 8.35 53.92 29.09
C PHE A 347 8.01 55.42 29.27
N GLU A 348 8.02 55.97 30.50
CA GLU A 348 7.61 57.38 30.80
C GLU A 348 8.25 58.41 29.88
N GLN A 349 9.56 58.30 29.61
CA GLN A 349 10.26 59.26 28.76
C GLN A 349 9.78 59.20 27.30
N LYS A 350 9.52 57.95 26.77
CA LYS A 350 9.05 57.79 25.41
C LYS A 350 7.58 58.18 25.24
N ILE A 351 6.77 57.93 26.26
CA ILE A 351 5.37 58.35 26.36
C ILE A 351 5.28 59.87 26.38
N SER A 352 6.04 60.55 27.25
CA SER A 352 6.10 62.02 27.34
C SER A 352 6.61 62.64 26.03
N ALA A 353 7.63 62.05 25.38
CA ALA A 353 8.18 62.56 24.13
C ALA A 353 7.16 62.58 22.98
N LYS A 354 6.17 61.66 23.00
CA LYS A 354 5.08 61.57 22.03
C LYS A 354 3.75 62.17 22.52
N ASN A 355 3.72 62.73 23.76
CA ASN A 355 2.51 63.24 24.39
C ASN A 355 1.34 62.23 24.38
N LEU A 356 1.59 60.96 24.66
CA LEU A 356 0.56 59.92 24.63
C LEU A 356 -0.40 60.07 25.82
N ASP A 357 -1.72 59.91 25.55
CA ASP A 357 -2.76 59.80 26.57
C ASP A 357 -2.81 58.35 27.08
N VAL A 358 -2.41 58.13 28.34
CA VAL A 358 -2.24 56.80 28.93
C VAL A 358 -3.40 56.45 29.84
N GLU A 359 -4.09 55.34 29.52
CA GLU A 359 -5.11 54.73 30.36
C GLU A 359 -4.64 53.37 30.89
N PHE A 360 -4.78 53.15 32.20
CA PHE A 360 -4.52 51.87 32.85
C PHE A 360 -5.79 51.34 33.52
N GLU A 361 -6.33 50.24 32.97
CA GLU A 361 -7.54 49.61 33.47
C GLU A 361 -7.20 48.28 34.12
N CYS A 362 -7.38 48.17 35.42
CA CYS A 362 -7.21 46.93 36.18
C CYS A 362 -8.45 46.74 37.09
N PRO A 363 -9.12 45.57 37.08
CA PRO A 363 -10.33 45.36 37.87
C PRO A 363 -10.06 45.33 39.38
N ASP A 364 -8.84 44.98 39.77
CA ASP A 364 -8.41 44.87 41.18
C ASP A 364 -7.05 45.55 41.36
N GLU A 365 -6.70 45.99 42.60
CA GLU A 365 -5.39 46.57 42.90
C GLU A 365 -4.24 45.58 42.69
N ARG A 366 -4.53 44.28 42.93
CA ARG A 366 -3.57 43.18 42.83
C ARG A 366 -4.25 41.94 42.24
N ILE A 367 -3.58 41.30 41.25
CA ILE A 367 -4.01 40.04 40.66
C ILE A 367 -2.80 39.14 40.54
N ASN A 368 -2.80 38.02 41.26
CA ASN A 368 -1.75 37.01 41.14
C ASN A 368 -2.03 36.10 39.97
N VAL A 369 -0.98 35.83 39.16
CA VAL A 369 -0.95 34.90 38.03
C VAL A 369 0.17 33.91 38.25
N ILE A 370 0.01 32.70 37.69
CA ILE A 370 1.00 31.61 37.80
C ILE A 370 1.72 31.49 36.45
N ALA A 371 2.93 32.01 36.38
CA ALA A 371 3.78 31.95 35.18
C ALA A 371 5.25 32.24 35.57
N ASP A 372 6.14 32.18 34.56
CA ASP A 372 7.51 32.66 34.73
C ASP A 372 7.54 34.20 34.61
N ALA A 373 7.79 34.88 35.71
CA ALA A 373 7.72 36.33 35.79
C ALA A 373 8.67 37.05 34.81
N ASP A 374 9.89 36.56 34.64
CA ASP A 374 10.86 37.14 33.70
C ASP A 374 10.45 36.96 32.25
N ALA A 375 9.90 35.79 31.92
CA ALA A 375 9.41 35.52 30.59
C ALA A 375 8.17 36.36 30.24
N ILE A 376 7.20 36.47 31.15
CA ILE A 376 6.03 37.33 30.96
C ILE A 376 6.41 38.81 30.92
N HIS A 377 7.34 39.25 31.74
CA HIS A 377 7.89 40.59 31.64
C HIS A 377 8.46 40.87 30.23
N GLN A 378 9.21 39.90 29.63
CA GLN A 378 9.76 40.03 28.30
C GLN A 378 8.65 40.13 27.23
N VAL A 379 7.59 39.31 27.31
CA VAL A 379 6.42 39.38 26.43
C VAL A 379 5.76 40.75 26.52
N PHE A 380 5.44 41.19 27.73
CA PHE A 380 4.71 42.41 27.98
C PHE A 380 5.52 43.64 27.56
N TYR A 381 6.82 43.67 27.90
CA TYR A 381 7.73 44.74 27.47
C TYR A 381 7.80 44.84 25.94
N ASN A 382 7.92 43.71 25.21
CA ASN A 382 7.94 43.70 23.75
C ASN A 382 6.65 44.25 23.12
N ILE A 383 5.50 43.93 23.70
CA ILE A 383 4.20 44.43 23.25
C ILE A 383 4.08 45.93 23.51
N CYS A 384 4.46 46.39 24.72
CA CYS A 384 4.44 47.81 25.09
C CYS A 384 5.43 48.63 24.26
N ASP A 385 6.64 48.15 23.99
CA ASP A 385 7.62 48.86 23.15
C ASP A 385 7.06 49.04 21.73
N ASN A 386 6.39 48.03 21.17
CA ASN A 386 5.70 48.14 19.90
C ASN A 386 4.56 49.16 19.96
N ALA A 387 3.70 49.10 20.99
CA ALA A 387 2.57 50.00 21.10
C ALA A 387 3.02 51.46 21.20
N VAL A 388 3.99 51.79 22.08
CA VAL A 388 4.55 53.16 22.21
C VAL A 388 5.24 53.62 20.92
N LYS A 389 5.95 52.73 20.26
CA LYS A 389 6.69 53.01 19.03
C LYS A 389 5.80 53.37 17.85
N PHE A 390 4.72 52.60 17.65
CA PHE A 390 3.79 52.77 16.54
C PHE A 390 2.57 53.65 16.87
N ALA A 391 2.44 54.12 18.12
CA ALA A 391 1.47 55.13 18.48
C ALA A 391 1.71 56.45 17.71
N CYS A 392 0.64 57.10 17.29
CA CYS A 392 0.70 58.46 16.76
C CYS A 392 0.97 59.46 17.89
N ASP A 393 1.58 60.61 17.57
CA ASP A 393 1.81 61.67 18.56
C ASP A 393 0.46 62.22 19.10
N GLY A 394 0.32 62.32 20.41
CA GLY A 394 -0.93 62.67 21.09
C GLY A 394 -1.99 61.57 21.09
N GLY A 395 -1.69 60.39 20.57
CA GLY A 395 -2.62 59.27 20.53
C GLY A 395 -2.79 58.54 21.85
N LYS A 396 -3.81 57.70 21.94
CA LYS A 396 -4.16 56.94 23.14
C LYS A 396 -3.32 55.66 23.24
N LEU A 397 -2.80 55.39 24.44
CA LEU A 397 -2.17 54.16 24.84
C LEU A 397 -2.94 53.59 26.04
N ARG A 398 -3.57 52.43 25.88
CA ARG A 398 -4.36 51.80 26.93
C ARG A 398 -3.85 50.41 27.24
N ILE A 399 -3.61 50.12 28.52
CA ILE A 399 -3.39 48.77 29.02
C ILE A 399 -4.63 48.38 29.81
N SER A 400 -5.25 47.26 29.44
CA SER A 400 -6.41 46.73 30.13
C SER A 400 -6.21 45.27 30.53
N ILE A 401 -6.52 44.97 31.78
CA ILE A 401 -6.49 43.62 32.37
C ILE A 401 -7.95 43.24 32.62
N LYS A 402 -8.40 42.10 32.05
CA LYS A 402 -9.78 41.65 32.17
C LYS A 402 -9.83 40.19 32.61
N ARG A 403 -10.69 39.87 33.58
CA ARG A 403 -10.94 38.49 33.95
C ARG A 403 -11.76 37.81 32.85
N LEU A 404 -11.33 36.63 32.40
CA LEU A 404 -12.05 35.78 31.47
C LEU A 404 -12.84 34.71 32.22
N LYS A 405 -13.64 33.90 31.49
CA LYS A 405 -14.31 32.76 32.09
C LYS A 405 -13.27 31.71 32.53
N GLY A 406 -13.50 31.13 33.70
CA GLY A 406 -12.55 30.21 34.32
C GLY A 406 -11.48 30.93 35.13
N LYS A 407 -10.34 30.30 35.34
CA LYS A 407 -9.17 30.88 36.06
C LYS A 407 -8.20 31.59 35.09
N LYS A 408 -8.72 32.30 34.07
CA LYS A 408 -7.87 33.01 33.11
C LYS A 408 -8.16 34.47 33.08
N LEU A 409 -7.13 35.28 32.76
CA LEU A 409 -7.25 36.70 32.47
C LEU A 409 -6.67 37.03 31.10
N SER A 410 -7.08 38.14 30.51
CA SER A 410 -6.42 38.77 29.37
C SER A 410 -5.70 40.02 29.76
N VAL A 411 -4.52 40.23 29.22
CA VAL A 411 -3.78 41.49 29.25
C VAL A 411 -3.79 42.02 27.82
N GLU A 412 -4.33 43.24 27.64
CA GLU A 412 -4.46 43.88 26.31
C GLU A 412 -3.71 45.22 26.34
N VAL A 413 -2.94 45.47 25.29
CA VAL A 413 -2.24 46.72 25.06
C VAL A 413 -2.74 47.32 23.76
N TYR A 414 -3.47 48.42 23.86
CA TYR A 414 -4.07 49.16 22.75
C TYR A 414 -3.30 50.43 22.49
N ASN A 415 -3.07 50.77 21.21
CA ASN A 415 -2.56 52.06 20.81
C ASN A 415 -3.29 52.62 19.58
N GLU A 416 -3.51 53.92 19.56
CA GLU A 416 -3.88 54.64 18.34
C GLU A 416 -2.65 54.91 17.50
N GLY A 417 -2.76 54.68 16.17
CA GLY A 417 -1.65 54.86 15.26
C GLY A 417 -1.89 54.22 13.90
N GLN A 418 -0.82 53.91 13.21
CA GLN A 418 -0.87 53.41 11.85
C GLN A 418 -1.67 52.10 11.70
N GLY A 419 -1.79 51.30 12.75
CA GLY A 419 -2.37 49.99 12.70
C GLY A 419 -1.57 49.00 11.80
N ILE A 420 -2.13 47.81 11.62
CA ILE A 420 -1.54 46.73 10.81
C ILE A 420 -2.47 46.44 9.62
N ALA A 421 -1.92 46.34 8.43
CA ALA A 421 -2.71 46.01 7.24
C ALA A 421 -3.32 44.60 7.34
N PRO A 422 -4.54 44.35 6.83
CA PRO A 422 -5.19 43.05 6.96
C PRO A 422 -4.35 41.88 6.41
N GLU A 423 -3.58 42.12 5.34
CA GLU A 423 -2.66 41.17 4.75
C GLU A 423 -1.49 40.80 5.68
N ASP A 424 -1.09 41.70 6.58
CA ASP A 424 0.06 41.57 7.49
C ASP A 424 -0.31 40.88 8.81
N ILE A 425 -1.59 40.92 9.24
CA ILE A 425 -2.04 40.44 10.55
C ILE A 425 -1.61 39.00 10.85
N ASN A 426 -1.71 38.12 9.87
CA ASN A 426 -1.36 36.71 10.04
C ASN A 426 0.14 36.46 10.17
N TYR A 427 0.97 37.42 9.77
CA TYR A 427 2.41 37.29 9.69
C TYR A 427 3.18 38.05 10.76
N VAL A 428 2.51 38.91 11.57
CA VAL A 428 3.20 39.75 12.55
C VAL A 428 3.96 38.98 13.65
N PHE A 429 3.56 37.74 13.89
CA PHE A 429 4.23 36.81 14.82
C PHE A 429 5.27 35.93 14.14
N GLU A 430 5.48 36.07 12.80
CA GLU A 430 6.52 35.33 12.10
C GLU A 430 7.92 35.93 12.36
N ARG A 431 8.95 35.08 12.22
CA ARG A 431 10.35 35.46 12.44
C ARG A 431 10.80 36.52 11.43
N PHE A 432 11.43 37.60 11.93
CA PHE A 432 11.96 38.71 11.09
C PHE A 432 10.90 39.42 10.26
N TYR A 433 9.64 39.18 10.54
CA TYR A 433 8.59 39.85 9.80
C TYR A 433 8.57 41.34 10.13
N LYS A 434 8.57 42.15 9.10
CA LYS A 434 8.43 43.62 9.17
C LYS A 434 7.55 44.02 8.00
N SER A 435 6.44 44.69 8.25
CA SER A 435 5.63 45.20 7.12
C SER A 435 6.45 46.25 6.33
N ASP A 436 6.23 46.35 5.02
CA ASP A 436 7.02 47.23 4.13
C ASP A 436 6.98 48.67 4.56
N LYS A 437 5.86 49.12 5.12
CA LYS A 437 5.70 50.48 5.66
C LYS A 437 6.38 50.66 7.00
N SER A 438 6.52 49.63 7.84
CA SER A 438 7.25 49.67 9.09
C SER A 438 8.77 49.68 8.89
N ARG A 439 9.28 49.29 7.72
CA ARG A 439 10.73 49.35 7.40
C ARG A 439 11.29 50.75 7.45
N GLY A 440 10.48 51.75 7.08
CA GLY A 440 10.87 53.20 7.17
C GLY A 440 10.90 53.73 8.59
N LEU A 441 9.93 53.38 9.43
CA LEU A 441 9.77 53.85 10.82
C LEU A 441 10.56 53.03 11.85
N ASN A 442 10.86 51.76 11.51
CA ASN A 442 11.52 50.80 12.39
C ASN A 442 12.89 50.34 11.89
N LYS A 443 13.81 51.29 11.72
CA LYS A 443 15.22 50.99 11.36
C LYS A 443 15.91 50.10 12.42
N ASN A 444 15.43 50.10 13.68
CA ASN A 444 16.14 49.54 14.83
C ASN A 444 15.59 48.18 15.34
N GLY A 445 14.43 47.69 14.85
CA GLY A 445 13.86 46.43 15.31
C GLY A 445 14.33 45.22 14.48
N ALA A 446 14.69 44.13 15.11
CA ALA A 446 15.11 42.90 14.43
C ALA A 446 13.94 42.04 13.90
N GLY A 447 12.67 42.37 14.23
CA GLY A 447 11.50 41.56 13.88
C GLY A 447 11.42 40.23 14.65
N LEU A 448 12.13 40.11 15.76
CA LEU A 448 12.14 38.90 16.61
C LEU A 448 11.27 39.02 17.84
N GLY A 449 10.94 40.25 18.32
CA GLY A 449 10.27 40.47 19.61
C GLY A 449 8.91 39.77 19.70
N LEU A 450 8.02 39.96 18.70
CA LEU A 450 6.70 39.32 18.68
C LEU A 450 6.77 37.81 18.48
N PHE A 451 7.72 37.33 17.68
CA PHE A 451 7.94 35.88 17.53
C PHE A 451 8.40 35.26 18.87
N ILE A 452 9.35 35.89 19.58
CA ILE A 452 9.79 35.43 20.90
C ILE A 452 8.61 35.46 21.88
N SER A 453 7.79 36.53 21.86
CA SER A 453 6.60 36.63 22.69
C SER A 453 5.63 35.46 22.42
N LYS A 454 5.35 35.14 21.16
CA LYS A 454 4.52 34.00 20.79
C LYS A 454 5.11 32.67 21.30
N THR A 455 6.41 32.45 21.10
CA THR A 455 7.08 31.23 21.55
C THR A 455 7.06 31.07 23.07
N ILE A 456 7.19 32.18 23.83
CA ILE A 456 7.05 32.16 25.29
C ILE A 456 5.61 31.82 25.70
N MET A 457 4.61 32.42 25.07
CA MET A 457 3.21 32.16 25.40
C MET A 457 2.82 30.71 25.06
N GLU A 458 3.26 30.18 23.90
CA GLU A 458 3.09 28.77 23.56
C GLU A 458 3.74 27.81 24.58
N ALA A 459 4.92 28.17 25.12
CA ALA A 459 5.60 27.38 26.14
C ALA A 459 4.91 27.46 27.53
N HIS A 460 4.03 28.45 27.73
CA HIS A 460 3.19 28.61 28.91
C HIS A 460 1.78 28.03 28.73
N ASP A 461 1.49 27.41 27.57
CA ASP A 461 0.17 26.92 27.19
C ASP A 461 -0.91 28.02 27.17
N GLU A 462 -0.48 29.24 26.81
CA GLU A 462 -1.29 30.46 26.81
C GLU A 462 -1.35 31.08 25.40
N GLN A 463 -2.35 31.94 25.16
CA GLN A 463 -2.59 32.54 23.86
C GLN A 463 -2.03 33.95 23.77
N ILE A 464 -1.58 34.32 22.56
CA ILE A 464 -1.26 35.68 22.16
C ILE A 464 -1.98 36.00 20.86
N TRP A 465 -2.52 37.21 20.72
CA TRP A 465 -3.25 37.66 19.57
C TRP A 465 -3.02 39.12 19.22
N VAL A 466 -3.47 39.53 18.05
CA VAL A 466 -3.52 40.91 17.60
C VAL A 466 -4.85 41.21 16.93
N GLN A 467 -5.38 42.39 17.17
CA GLN A 467 -6.52 42.97 16.49
C GLN A 467 -6.13 44.40 16.07
N SER A 468 -6.41 44.75 14.83
CA SER A 468 -6.01 46.06 14.30
C SER A 468 -6.97 46.55 13.22
N GLU A 469 -7.21 47.87 13.24
CA GLU A 469 -7.86 48.57 12.16
C GLU A 469 -6.80 49.50 11.50
N TYR A 470 -6.46 49.16 10.24
CA TYR A 470 -5.44 49.89 9.52
C TYR A 470 -5.72 51.38 9.42
N GLY A 471 -4.75 52.20 9.75
CA GLY A 471 -4.86 53.67 9.82
C GLY A 471 -5.48 54.24 11.11
N LYS A 472 -5.91 53.37 12.06
CA LYS A 472 -6.57 53.83 13.27
C LYS A 472 -5.94 53.31 14.56
N ASN A 473 -5.82 52.01 14.72
CA ASN A 473 -5.40 51.40 15.97
C ASN A 473 -4.79 50.01 15.82
N CYS A 474 -4.12 49.58 16.89
CA CYS A 474 -3.66 48.22 17.09
C CYS A 474 -3.85 47.81 18.53
N CYS A 475 -4.25 46.56 18.77
CA CYS A 475 -4.40 45.95 20.08
C CYS A 475 -3.71 44.58 20.07
N PHE A 476 -2.67 44.43 20.89
CA PHE A 476 -2.08 43.13 21.18
C PHE A 476 -2.59 42.63 22.53
N GLY A 477 -2.87 41.33 22.60
CA GLY A 477 -3.29 40.73 23.85
C GLY A 477 -2.70 39.36 24.09
N PHE A 478 -2.64 38.94 25.34
CA PHE A 478 -2.26 37.60 25.74
C PHE A 478 -3.06 37.14 26.96
N THR A 479 -3.14 35.82 27.17
CA THR A 479 -3.81 35.23 28.33
C THR A 479 -2.79 34.80 29.39
N LEU A 480 -3.25 34.72 30.66
CA LEU A 480 -2.52 34.13 31.79
C LEU A 480 -3.47 33.36 32.67
N GLU A 481 -2.98 32.33 33.36
CA GLU A 481 -3.72 31.63 34.40
C GLU A 481 -3.67 32.40 35.72
N CYS A 482 -4.85 32.64 36.36
CA CYS A 482 -4.95 33.21 37.68
C CYS A 482 -4.76 32.16 38.76
N GLU A 483 -4.15 32.57 39.88
CA GLU A 483 -4.03 31.73 41.09
C GLU A 483 -5.39 31.26 41.63
#